data_1c275d742412e29f42973ba163a02233
#
_entry.id   1c275d742412e29f42973ba163a02233
#
_cell.length_a   1.000
_cell.length_b   1.000
_cell.length_c   1.000
_cell.angle_alpha   90.00
_cell.angle_beta   90.00
_cell.angle_gamma   90.00
#
_symmetry.space_group_name_H-M   'P 1'
#
loop_
_entity.id
_entity.type
_entity.pdbx_description
1 polymer ?
#
loop_
_entity_poly.entity_id
_entity_poly.type
_entity_poly.pdbx_seq_one_letter_code
_entity_poly.pdbx_strand_id
1 'polypeptide(L)'
;EARTGGTWPLNVGQVYTTLARLERDGLVEQDPQADDEGRILYHLTPLGLEEVTTWWRTPVDRDETPRDELVIKLALAVTTPGVDVPGVVQTQRTATLKHLRDLTRLKVQATDRQAAEAASSNDLAWLLVLENLIFAAESEVRWLDHVESRLALEAARPRTPAAPDPGAGREHTAHDTSTAYESITKGAQQK
;
A
#
# COMPACT_ATOMS: atom_id res chain seq x y z
N GLU A 1 20.54 -0.11 4.88
CA GLU A 1 19.57 -0.54 5.92
C GLU A 1 19.69 0.31 7.18
N ALA A 2 20.90 0.72 7.61
CA ALA A 2 21.09 1.53 8.83
C ALA A 2 20.29 2.84 8.85
N ARG A 3 20.07 3.48 7.70
CA ARG A 3 19.33 4.75 7.57
C ARG A 3 17.82 4.59 7.61
N THR A 4 17.30 3.40 7.30
CA THR A 4 15.86 3.12 7.18
C THR A 4 15.37 2.08 8.20
N GLY A 5 16.26 1.67 9.12
CA GLY A 5 15.97 0.66 10.13
C GLY A 5 15.47 -0.68 9.56
N GLY A 6 15.80 -0.98 8.29
CA GLY A 6 15.32 -2.18 7.62
C GLY A 6 13.84 -2.15 7.19
N THR A 7 13.18 -0.99 7.26
CA THR A 7 11.77 -0.84 6.84
C THR A 7 11.55 -1.29 5.40
N TRP A 8 12.52 -1.04 4.53
CA TRP A 8 12.55 -1.54 3.15
C TRP A 8 13.77 -2.46 2.97
N PRO A 9 13.61 -3.78 3.19
CA PRO A 9 14.70 -4.74 3.05
C PRO A 9 15.19 -4.75 1.60
N LEU A 10 16.50 -4.64 1.43
CA LEU A 10 17.13 -4.69 0.12
C LEU A 10 17.30 -6.16 -0.32
N ASN A 11 16.82 -6.47 -1.51
CA ASN A 11 17.15 -7.74 -2.17
C ASN A 11 18.57 -7.65 -2.74
N VAL A 12 19.47 -8.50 -2.26
CA VAL A 12 20.89 -8.50 -2.65
C VAL A 12 21.07 -8.62 -4.16
N GLY A 13 20.26 -9.46 -4.85
CA GLY A 13 20.30 -9.58 -6.30
C GLY A 13 19.91 -8.28 -7.02
N GLN A 14 18.92 -7.55 -6.48
CA GLN A 14 18.52 -6.25 -7.03
C GLN A 14 19.60 -5.19 -6.81
N VAL A 15 20.31 -5.23 -5.68
CA VAL A 15 21.43 -4.31 -5.40
C VAL A 15 22.50 -4.44 -6.47
N TYR A 16 22.99 -5.67 -6.74
CA TYR A 16 24.01 -5.89 -7.76
C TYR A 16 23.55 -5.49 -9.15
N THR A 17 22.33 -5.84 -9.53
CA THR A 17 21.76 -5.45 -10.82
C THR A 17 21.65 -3.93 -10.97
N THR A 18 21.26 -3.25 -9.91
CA THR A 18 21.15 -1.77 -9.88
C THR A 18 22.52 -1.13 -9.98
N LEU A 19 23.52 -1.61 -9.22
CA LEU A 19 24.88 -1.09 -9.27
C LEU A 19 25.50 -1.29 -10.66
N ALA A 20 25.37 -2.46 -11.27
CA ALA A 20 25.86 -2.72 -12.62
C ALA A 20 25.20 -1.80 -13.66
N ARG A 21 23.92 -1.47 -13.51
CA ARG A 21 23.23 -0.50 -14.38
C ARG A 21 23.76 0.91 -14.17
N LEU A 22 23.92 1.37 -12.94
CA LEU A 22 24.44 2.69 -12.62
C LEU A 22 25.88 2.86 -13.14
N GLU A 23 26.71 1.82 -13.03
CA GLU A 23 28.07 1.81 -13.55
C GLU A 23 28.09 1.86 -15.09
N ARG A 24 27.28 1.05 -15.76
CA ARG A 24 27.11 1.10 -17.23
C ARG A 24 26.66 2.48 -17.71
N ASP A 25 25.78 3.12 -16.95
CA ASP A 25 25.22 4.43 -17.26
C ASP A 25 26.19 5.58 -16.83
N GLY A 26 27.37 5.22 -16.29
CA GLY A 26 28.45 6.16 -15.92
C GLY A 26 28.13 7.01 -14.69
N LEU A 27 27.18 6.61 -13.87
CA LEU A 27 26.75 7.37 -12.67
C LEU A 27 27.56 6.99 -11.43
N VAL A 28 28.11 5.78 -11.40
CA VAL A 28 29.00 5.30 -10.34
C VAL A 28 30.21 4.63 -10.96
N GLU A 29 31.30 4.59 -10.22
CA GLU A 29 32.51 3.83 -10.54
C GLU A 29 32.91 2.97 -9.34
N GLN A 30 33.46 1.82 -9.64
CA GLN A 30 33.96 0.89 -8.64
C GLN A 30 35.32 1.36 -8.14
N ASP A 31 35.53 1.38 -6.83
CA ASP A 31 36.87 1.60 -6.26
C ASP A 31 37.77 0.41 -6.64
N PRO A 32 38.93 0.66 -7.20
CA PRO A 32 39.87 -0.42 -7.55
C PRO A 32 40.42 -1.15 -6.32
N GLN A 33 40.28 -0.60 -5.13
CA GLN A 33 40.69 -1.22 -3.88
C GLN A 33 39.45 -1.66 -3.09
N ALA A 34 39.39 -2.96 -2.75
CA ALA A 34 38.43 -3.42 -1.77
C ALA A 34 38.78 -2.80 -0.39
N ASP A 35 37.76 -2.63 0.46
CA ASP A 35 38.01 -2.24 1.85
C ASP A 35 38.71 -3.38 2.63
N ASP A 36 39.09 -3.09 3.88
CA ASP A 36 39.75 -4.05 4.77
C ASP A 36 38.93 -5.32 5.05
N GLU A 37 37.61 -5.29 4.76
CA GLU A 37 36.68 -6.41 4.88
C GLU A 37 36.42 -7.12 3.53
N GLY A 38 37.10 -6.72 2.47
CA GLY A 38 36.94 -7.29 1.13
C GLY A 38 35.68 -6.86 0.40
N ARG A 39 35.03 -5.78 0.84
CA ARG A 39 33.82 -5.24 0.21
C ARG A 39 34.22 -4.34 -0.96
N ILE A 40 33.46 -4.44 -2.04
CA ILE A 40 33.59 -3.55 -3.18
C ILE A 40 32.91 -2.22 -2.87
N LEU A 41 33.68 -1.13 -2.95
CA LEU A 41 33.16 0.22 -2.76
C LEU A 41 32.80 0.83 -4.12
N TYR A 42 31.79 1.68 -4.12
CA TYR A 42 31.36 2.44 -5.29
C TYR A 42 31.33 3.92 -4.95
N HIS A 43 31.80 4.74 -5.86
CA HIS A 43 31.78 6.20 -5.75
C HIS A 43 30.93 6.82 -6.85
N LEU A 44 30.30 7.96 -6.52
CA LEU A 44 29.60 8.73 -7.53
C LEU A 44 30.61 9.38 -8.48
N THR A 45 30.38 9.27 -9.77
CA THR A 45 31.08 10.07 -10.78
C THR A 45 30.57 11.52 -10.74
N PRO A 46 31.24 12.48 -11.43
CA PRO A 46 30.69 13.83 -11.60
C PRO A 46 29.27 13.83 -12.20
N LEU A 47 28.99 12.96 -13.16
CA LEU A 47 27.66 12.78 -13.75
C LEU A 47 26.66 12.24 -12.72
N GLY A 48 27.07 11.25 -11.91
CA GLY A 48 26.24 10.72 -10.84
C GLY A 48 25.94 11.73 -9.75
N LEU A 49 26.90 12.62 -9.46
CA LEU A 49 26.68 13.71 -8.50
C LEU A 49 25.66 14.74 -9.03
N GLU A 50 25.69 15.05 -10.32
CA GLU A 50 24.71 15.93 -10.97
C GLU A 50 23.31 15.31 -10.92
N GLU A 51 23.19 14.03 -11.27
CA GLU A 51 21.93 13.28 -11.25
C GLU A 51 21.32 13.24 -9.84
N VAL A 52 22.10 12.89 -8.82
CA VAL A 52 21.59 12.86 -7.43
C VAL A 52 21.24 14.25 -6.91
N THR A 53 21.96 15.29 -7.35
CA THR A 53 21.64 16.67 -6.99
C THR A 53 20.32 17.12 -7.61
N THR A 54 20.05 16.72 -8.84
CA THR A 54 18.79 16.95 -9.53
C THR A 54 17.65 16.20 -8.83
N TRP A 55 17.86 14.94 -8.49
CA TRP A 55 16.89 14.14 -7.75
C TRP A 55 16.48 14.77 -6.41
N TRP A 56 17.44 15.31 -5.63
CA TRP A 56 17.13 16.01 -4.38
C TRP A 56 16.26 17.25 -4.57
N ARG A 57 16.32 17.90 -5.74
CA ARG A 57 15.57 19.13 -6.04
C ARG A 57 14.24 18.85 -6.72
N THR A 58 14.06 17.64 -7.25
CA THR A 58 12.84 17.25 -7.96
C THR A 58 11.81 16.73 -6.95
N PRO A 59 10.61 17.28 -6.91
CA PRO A 59 9.52 16.74 -6.10
C PRO A 59 9.25 15.28 -6.46
N VAL A 60 8.82 14.48 -5.47
CA VAL A 60 8.34 13.11 -5.74
C VAL A 60 7.08 13.20 -6.58
N ASP A 61 7.08 12.53 -7.72
CA ASP A 61 5.92 12.40 -8.60
C ASP A 61 4.80 11.63 -7.88
N ARG A 62 3.57 12.13 -8.03
CA ARG A 62 2.36 11.55 -7.44
C ARG A 62 1.25 11.32 -8.46
N ASP A 63 1.57 11.38 -9.75
CA ASP A 63 0.61 11.18 -10.83
C ASP A 63 0.06 9.74 -10.84
N GLU A 64 0.87 8.78 -10.41
CA GLU A 64 0.43 7.42 -10.17
C GLU A 64 0.05 7.23 -8.69
N THR A 65 -1.25 7.07 -8.42
CA THR A 65 -1.72 6.74 -7.07
C THR A 65 -1.35 5.29 -6.74
N PRO A 66 -0.51 5.05 -5.71
CA PRO A 66 -0.20 3.68 -5.29
C PRO A 66 -1.47 2.91 -4.95
N ARG A 67 -1.49 1.64 -5.30
CA ARG A 67 -2.60 0.75 -4.97
C ARG A 67 -2.70 0.59 -3.45
N ASP A 68 -3.81 1.05 -2.88
CA ASP A 68 -4.12 0.91 -1.47
C ASP A 68 -5.13 -0.24 -1.27
N GLU A 69 -4.66 -1.33 -0.67
CA GLU A 69 -5.47 -2.53 -0.45
C GLU A 69 -6.64 -2.26 0.50
N LEU A 70 -6.44 -1.44 1.54
CA LEU A 70 -7.48 -1.13 2.51
C LEU A 70 -8.61 -0.33 1.87
N VAL A 71 -8.28 0.66 1.06
CA VAL A 71 -9.27 1.46 0.31
C VAL A 71 -10.07 0.57 -0.64
N ILE A 72 -9.40 -0.32 -1.38
CA ILE A 72 -10.06 -1.27 -2.28
C ILE A 72 -10.97 -2.22 -1.50
N LYS A 73 -10.49 -2.78 -0.40
CA LYS A 73 -11.24 -3.69 0.47
C LYS A 73 -12.53 -3.03 0.99
N LEU A 74 -12.46 -1.80 1.47
CA LEU A 74 -13.63 -1.07 1.96
C LEU A 74 -14.58 -0.69 0.84
N ALA A 75 -14.07 -0.26 -0.32
CA ALA A 75 -14.92 0.03 -1.49
C ALA A 75 -15.69 -1.20 -1.96
N LEU A 76 -15.08 -2.38 -1.94
CA LEU A 76 -15.77 -3.64 -2.24
C LEU A 76 -16.75 -4.04 -1.13
N ALA A 77 -16.36 -3.90 0.15
CA ALA A 77 -17.19 -4.27 1.28
C ALA A 77 -18.52 -3.51 1.30
N VAL A 78 -18.53 -2.21 1.02
CA VAL A 78 -19.76 -1.39 1.03
C VAL A 78 -20.72 -1.73 -0.13
N THR A 79 -20.23 -2.38 -1.16
CA THR A 79 -21.04 -2.78 -2.34
C THR A 79 -21.44 -4.25 -2.35
N THR A 80 -20.91 -5.04 -1.41
CA THR A 80 -21.15 -6.49 -1.35
C THR A 80 -22.24 -6.81 -0.32
N PRO A 81 -23.37 -7.39 -0.71
CA PRO A 81 -24.43 -7.76 0.23
C PRO A 81 -23.95 -8.75 1.30
N GLY A 82 -24.39 -8.54 2.54
CA GLY A 82 -24.08 -9.43 3.67
C GLY A 82 -22.71 -9.23 4.32
N VAL A 83 -21.90 -8.29 3.86
CA VAL A 83 -20.62 -7.95 4.51
C VAL A 83 -20.90 -7.05 5.71
N ASP A 84 -20.34 -7.41 6.87
CA ASP A 84 -20.32 -6.56 8.07
C ASP A 84 -19.23 -5.47 7.92
N VAL A 85 -19.56 -4.39 7.23
CA VAL A 85 -18.64 -3.28 6.96
C VAL A 85 -18.14 -2.62 8.26
N PRO A 86 -18.98 -2.35 9.27
CA PRO A 86 -18.50 -1.87 10.57
C PRO A 86 -17.48 -2.80 11.20
N GLY A 87 -17.69 -4.11 11.16
CA GLY A 87 -16.73 -5.10 11.67
C GLY A 87 -15.39 -5.07 10.93
N VAL A 88 -15.41 -4.88 9.60
CA VAL A 88 -14.18 -4.70 8.80
C VAL A 88 -13.42 -3.45 9.26
N VAL A 89 -14.11 -2.31 9.44
CA VAL A 89 -13.51 -1.05 9.89
C VAL A 89 -12.88 -1.21 11.28
N GLN A 90 -13.60 -1.81 12.25
CA GLN A 90 -13.09 -1.99 13.61
C GLN A 90 -11.92 -2.97 13.68
N THR A 91 -11.91 -4.01 12.87
CA THR A 91 -10.79 -4.94 12.77
C THR A 91 -9.53 -4.23 12.31
N GLN A 92 -9.61 -3.46 11.23
CA GLN A 92 -8.48 -2.68 10.71
C GLN A 92 -8.02 -1.62 11.72
N ARG A 93 -8.95 -0.86 12.30
CA ARG A 93 -8.64 0.16 13.31
C ARG A 93 -7.85 -0.42 14.48
N THR A 94 -8.26 -1.58 14.98
CA THR A 94 -7.57 -2.26 16.08
C THR A 94 -6.15 -2.65 15.68
N ALA A 95 -5.96 -3.17 14.47
CA ALA A 95 -4.65 -3.52 13.94
C ALA A 95 -3.75 -2.28 13.79
N THR A 96 -4.28 -1.19 13.24
CA THR A 96 -3.55 0.07 13.04
C THR A 96 -3.17 0.73 14.37
N LEU A 97 -4.05 0.73 15.36
CA LEU A 97 -3.73 1.22 16.71
C LEU A 97 -2.64 0.38 17.41
N LYS A 98 -2.61 -0.93 17.18
CA LYS A 98 -1.52 -1.77 17.66
C LYS A 98 -0.21 -1.41 16.97
N HIS A 99 -0.23 -1.29 15.65
CA HIS A 99 0.94 -0.88 14.86
C HIS A 99 1.48 0.49 15.28
N LEU A 100 0.61 1.47 15.47
CA LEU A 100 0.98 2.81 15.97
C LEU A 100 1.69 2.76 17.33
N ARG A 101 1.21 1.91 18.25
CA ARG A 101 1.88 1.71 19.55
C ARG A 101 3.27 1.11 19.41
N ASP A 102 3.44 0.15 18.50
CA ASP A 102 4.73 -0.48 18.25
C ASP A 102 5.72 0.51 17.63
N LEU A 103 5.29 1.32 16.65
CA LEU A 103 6.10 2.40 16.06
C LEU A 103 6.49 3.46 17.09
N THR A 104 5.55 3.87 17.95
CA THR A 104 5.83 4.86 19.02
C THR A 104 6.88 4.33 20.00
N ARG A 105 6.81 3.04 20.35
CA ARG A 105 7.84 2.40 21.19
C ARG A 105 9.21 2.42 20.52
N LEU A 106 9.28 2.08 19.22
CA LEU A 106 10.51 2.14 18.45
C LEU A 106 11.09 3.56 18.39
N LYS A 107 10.22 4.57 18.24
CA LYS A 107 10.64 5.99 18.25
C LYS A 107 11.26 6.37 19.59
N VAL A 108 10.66 6.01 20.71
CA VAL A 108 11.23 6.28 22.05
C VAL A 108 12.61 5.64 22.17
N GLN A 109 12.76 4.36 21.80
CA GLN A 109 14.05 3.66 21.86
C GLN A 109 15.12 4.29 20.96
N ALA A 110 14.73 4.81 19.78
CA ALA A 110 15.63 5.50 18.87
C ALA A 110 16.07 6.85 19.45
N THR A 111 15.13 7.60 20.06
CA THR A 111 15.41 8.88 20.71
C THR A 111 16.32 8.72 21.94
N ASP A 112 16.10 7.70 22.76
CA ASP A 112 16.93 7.42 23.95
C ASP A 112 18.37 7.06 23.55
N ARG A 113 18.56 6.28 22.48
CA ARG A 113 19.89 5.97 21.94
C ARG A 113 20.59 7.23 21.42
N GLN A 114 19.90 8.08 20.68
CA GLN A 114 20.43 9.33 20.18
C GLN A 114 20.87 10.27 21.31
N ALA A 115 20.18 10.25 22.46
CA ALA A 115 20.53 11.05 23.62
C ALA A 115 21.75 10.48 24.39
N ALA A 116 21.97 9.17 24.33
CA ALA A 116 23.06 8.48 25.03
C ALA A 116 24.38 8.45 24.26
N GLU A 117 24.34 8.52 22.94
CA GLU A 117 25.48 8.47 22.04
C GLU A 117 25.63 9.81 21.29
N ALA A 118 26.82 10.07 20.73
CA ALA A 118 26.99 11.22 19.84
C ALA A 118 26.07 11.05 18.63
N ALA A 119 25.05 11.92 18.52
CA ALA A 119 24.00 11.87 17.50
C ALA A 119 24.60 11.74 16.09
N SER A 120 24.27 10.68 15.39
CA SER A 120 24.68 10.47 14.00
C SER A 120 23.61 10.91 13.00
N SER A 121 24.03 11.25 11.79
CA SER A 121 23.08 11.54 10.70
C SER A 121 22.17 10.33 10.36
N ASN A 122 22.65 9.12 10.63
CA ASN A 122 21.86 7.90 10.43
C ASN A 122 20.72 7.80 11.45
N ASP A 123 20.92 8.23 12.69
CA ASP A 123 19.88 8.23 13.73
C ASP A 123 18.77 9.20 13.38
N LEU A 124 19.11 10.40 12.89
CA LEU A 124 18.12 11.35 12.38
C LEU A 124 17.35 10.78 11.19
N ALA A 125 18.03 10.15 10.24
CA ALA A 125 17.39 9.53 9.08
C ALA A 125 16.37 8.46 9.50
N TRP A 126 16.75 7.62 10.46
CA TRP A 126 15.84 6.61 11.01
C TRP A 126 14.66 7.22 11.74
N LEU A 127 14.87 8.26 12.54
CA LEU A 127 13.77 8.98 13.22
C LEU A 127 12.77 9.56 12.22
N LEU A 128 13.22 10.17 11.12
CA LEU A 128 12.35 10.69 10.07
C LEU A 128 11.49 9.58 9.42
N VAL A 129 12.06 8.40 9.22
CA VAL A 129 11.30 7.24 8.71
C VAL A 129 10.23 6.81 9.71
N LEU A 130 10.59 6.67 11.00
CA LEU A 130 9.64 6.30 12.06
C LEU A 130 8.50 7.33 12.18
N GLU A 131 8.82 8.61 12.14
CA GLU A 131 7.82 9.68 12.21
C GLU A 131 6.87 9.63 11.02
N ASN A 132 7.39 9.41 9.79
CA ASN A 132 6.53 9.24 8.62
C ASN A 132 5.57 8.04 8.79
N LEU A 133 6.04 6.90 9.27
CA LEU A 133 5.20 5.72 9.52
C LEU A 133 4.14 5.99 10.60
N ILE A 134 4.50 6.74 11.66
CA ILE A 134 3.56 7.16 12.71
C ILE A 134 2.47 8.07 12.11
N PHE A 135 2.85 9.11 11.37
CA PHE A 135 1.89 10.00 10.70
C PHE A 135 0.96 9.27 9.73
N ALA A 136 1.49 8.28 8.98
CA ALA A 136 0.68 7.45 8.11
C ALA A 136 -0.36 6.63 8.90
N ALA A 137 0.07 5.96 9.98
CA ALA A 137 -0.83 5.18 10.83
C ALA A 137 -1.88 6.06 11.53
N GLU A 138 -1.52 7.24 12.03
CA GLU A 138 -2.47 8.20 12.60
C GLU A 138 -3.48 8.71 11.56
N SER A 139 -3.02 8.95 10.34
CA SER A 139 -3.89 9.34 9.23
C SER A 139 -4.89 8.25 8.87
N GLU A 140 -4.44 6.99 8.86
CA GLU A 140 -5.31 5.83 8.63
C GLU A 140 -6.38 5.71 9.72
N VAL A 141 -6.03 5.87 11.00
CA VAL A 141 -7.02 5.86 12.10
C VAL A 141 -8.06 6.96 11.89
N ARG A 142 -7.63 8.20 11.62
CA ARG A 142 -8.56 9.33 11.37
C ARG A 142 -9.46 9.07 10.16
N TRP A 143 -8.93 8.45 9.11
CA TRP A 143 -9.73 8.09 7.95
C TRP A 143 -10.76 7.00 8.27
N LEU A 144 -10.41 5.98 9.05
CA LEU A 144 -11.33 4.94 9.50
C LEU A 144 -12.45 5.51 10.38
N ASP A 145 -12.16 6.48 11.28
CA ASP A 145 -13.17 7.21 12.05
C ASP A 145 -14.12 7.99 11.15
N HIS A 146 -13.60 8.60 10.10
CA HIS A 146 -14.42 9.27 9.09
C HIS A 146 -15.30 8.27 8.32
N VAL A 147 -14.76 7.12 7.91
CA VAL A 147 -15.53 6.06 7.24
C VAL A 147 -16.69 5.59 8.13
N GLU A 148 -16.43 5.32 9.40
CA GLU A 148 -17.46 4.94 10.38
C GLU A 148 -18.59 5.99 10.48
N SER A 149 -18.21 7.26 10.57
CA SER A 149 -19.15 8.39 10.60
C SER A 149 -20.00 8.46 9.32
N ARG A 150 -19.38 8.25 8.17
CA ARG A 150 -20.07 8.22 6.87
C ARG A 150 -21.05 7.06 6.77
N LEU A 151 -20.66 5.87 7.22
CA LEU A 151 -21.53 4.70 7.26
C LEU A 151 -22.75 4.92 8.15
N ALA A 152 -22.56 5.54 9.32
CA ALA A 152 -23.67 5.88 10.23
C ALA A 152 -24.65 6.88 9.60
N LEU A 153 -24.14 7.91 8.92
CA LEU A 153 -24.98 8.87 8.20
C LEU A 153 -25.76 8.23 7.07
N GLU A 154 -25.14 7.32 6.31
CA GLU A 154 -25.80 6.62 5.21
C GLU A 154 -26.88 5.64 5.71
N ALA A 155 -26.64 4.96 6.83
CA ALA A 155 -27.61 4.10 7.48
C ALA A 155 -28.83 4.88 8.04
N ALA A 156 -28.63 6.14 8.44
CA ALA A 156 -29.68 7.01 8.94
C ALA A 156 -30.51 7.68 7.84
N ARG A 157 -30.11 7.58 6.57
CA ARG A 157 -30.89 8.13 5.45
C ARG A 157 -32.22 7.42 5.29
N PRO A 158 -33.35 8.15 5.18
CA PRO A 158 -34.61 7.53 4.85
C PRO A 158 -34.50 6.80 3.51
N ARG A 159 -34.72 5.49 3.51
CA ARG A 159 -34.84 4.75 2.25
C ARG A 159 -36.13 5.21 1.57
N THR A 160 -36.02 5.91 0.46
CA THR A 160 -37.16 6.11 -0.44
C THR A 160 -37.67 4.71 -0.83
N PRO A 161 -38.96 4.39 -0.59
CA PRO A 161 -39.50 3.11 -1.05
C PRO A 161 -39.20 2.98 -2.56
N ALA A 162 -38.65 1.86 -2.97
CA ALA A 162 -38.49 1.57 -4.39
C ALA A 162 -39.85 1.77 -5.03
N ALA A 163 -39.92 2.55 -6.11
CA ALA A 163 -41.16 2.67 -6.88
C ALA A 163 -41.60 1.28 -7.25
N PRO A 164 -42.91 0.93 -7.11
CA PRO A 164 -43.42 -0.38 -7.47
C PRO A 164 -43.00 -0.67 -8.90
N ASP A 165 -42.43 -1.83 -9.11
CA ASP A 165 -42.04 -2.32 -10.44
C ASP A 165 -43.27 -2.27 -11.35
N PRO A 166 -43.29 -1.46 -12.41
CA PRO A 166 -44.44 -1.39 -13.32
C PRO A 166 -44.69 -2.69 -14.08
N GLY A 167 -43.85 -3.72 -13.87
CA GLY A 167 -43.98 -5.08 -14.50
C GLY A 167 -44.66 -6.14 -13.66
N ALA A 168 -44.93 -5.90 -12.35
CA ALA A 168 -45.50 -6.94 -11.46
C ALA A 168 -46.99 -7.26 -11.68
N GLY A 169 -47.64 -6.66 -12.70
CA GLY A 169 -49.07 -6.82 -12.99
C GLY A 169 -49.40 -7.61 -14.26
N ARG A 170 -48.45 -8.32 -14.86
CA ARG A 170 -48.78 -9.21 -15.98
C ARG A 170 -48.76 -10.66 -15.49
N GLU A 171 -49.96 -11.14 -15.10
CA GLU A 171 -50.24 -12.57 -14.97
C GLU A 171 -49.87 -13.25 -16.29
N HIS A 172 -48.84 -14.06 -16.26
CA HIS A 172 -48.46 -14.94 -17.37
C HIS A 172 -49.41 -16.15 -17.32
N THR A 173 -50.46 -16.10 -18.11
CA THR A 173 -51.22 -17.30 -18.47
C THR A 173 -50.25 -18.33 -19.04
N ALA A 174 -50.17 -19.45 -18.32
CA ALA A 174 -49.39 -20.60 -18.72
C ALA A 174 -49.78 -21.04 -20.14
N HIS A 175 -48.88 -20.97 -21.08
CA HIS A 175 -48.95 -21.75 -22.31
C HIS A 175 -47.77 -22.73 -22.29
N ASP A 176 -48.19 -23.99 -22.17
CA ASP A 176 -47.41 -25.21 -22.23
C ASP A 176 -46.60 -25.26 -23.54
N THR A 177 -45.28 -25.28 -23.46
CA THR A 177 -44.41 -25.76 -24.54
C THR A 177 -43.19 -26.48 -23.93
N SER A 178 -43.52 -27.72 -23.50
CA SER A 178 -42.53 -28.79 -23.41
C SER A 178 -42.05 -29.10 -24.84
N THR A 179 -40.88 -28.63 -25.24
CA THR A 179 -40.04 -29.24 -26.31
C THR A 179 -38.95 -28.23 -26.74
N ALA A 180 -37.84 -28.11 -26.05
CA ALA A 180 -36.60 -27.49 -26.56
C ALA A 180 -35.38 -27.64 -25.64
N TYR A 181 -35.22 -28.73 -24.91
CA TYR A 181 -34.01 -28.94 -24.09
C TYR A 181 -33.18 -30.16 -24.47
N GLU A 182 -33.19 -30.56 -25.75
CA GLU A 182 -32.42 -31.74 -26.20
C GLU A 182 -31.34 -31.48 -27.28
N SER A 183 -30.97 -30.23 -27.54
CA SER A 183 -30.06 -29.95 -28.67
C SER A 183 -28.72 -29.30 -28.33
N ILE A 184 -28.35 -29.09 -27.06
CA ILE A 184 -27.10 -28.37 -26.74
C ILE A 184 -25.99 -29.23 -26.11
N THR A 185 -26.19 -30.54 -25.92
CA THR A 185 -25.18 -31.42 -25.30
C THR A 185 -24.42 -32.34 -26.26
N LYS A 186 -24.37 -32.06 -27.55
CA LYS A 186 -23.58 -32.85 -28.54
C LYS A 186 -22.68 -31.99 -29.43
N GLY A 187 -21.86 -31.11 -28.87
CA GLY A 187 -20.98 -30.27 -29.67
C GLY A 187 -19.62 -29.98 -29.07
N ALA A 188 -19.21 -30.61 -27.98
CA ALA A 188 -17.95 -30.30 -27.30
C ALA A 188 -17.06 -31.52 -27.02
N GLN A 189 -16.98 -32.45 -27.99
CA GLN A 189 -15.91 -33.48 -28.02
C GLN A 189 -15.54 -33.75 -29.46
N GLN A 190 -14.68 -32.91 -30.04
CA GLN A 190 -13.75 -33.20 -31.15
C GLN A 190 -13.14 -31.88 -31.67
N LYS A 191 -12.06 -31.43 -31.04
CA LYS A 191 -10.84 -30.98 -31.71
C LYS A 191 -9.77 -30.73 -30.66
#